data_fc0bc5e2ec459dcc65abaf65c6508881
#
_entry.id   fc0bc5e2ec459dcc65abaf65c6508881
#
_cell.length_a   1.000
_cell.length_b   1.000
_cell.length_c   1.000
_cell.angle_alpha   90.00
_cell.angle_beta   90.00
_cell.angle_gamma   90.00
#
_symmetry.space_group_name_H-M   'P 1'
#
loop_
_entity.id
_entity.type
_entity.pdbx_description
1 polymer ?
#
loop_
_entity_poly.entity_id
_entity_poly.type
_entity_poly.pdbx_seq_one_letter_code
_entity_poly.pdbx_strand_id
1 'polypeptide(L)'
;MFGRHIAAVLAVGALALVGPLQSATAAPTDCPQHFLDGQAPDLVRQALSAKTRPICYSAYALLHSGVSRTPLWSAEHLTTDRLAAAREMKRKNTFHPDPNLPPDERAELDDYKGSGFDRGHMSPSGDMPNAQAQHESFSLANMIPQNRRMNQIIWEQIESATRDYAVRSGELYVVTGPIYQRGATFERINGRVIVPTHAFKAVYDPAKRAAGAYVVENIDTKAFKVMSIAELEQLTGISVFPGLPPEAKATAMALPTPKPRR
;
A
#
# COMPACT_ATOMS: atom_id res chain seq x y z
N MET A 1 -17.96 55.17 58.37
CA MET A 1 -16.62 54.86 57.83
C MET A 1 -16.75 53.46 57.11
N PHE A 2 -16.85 53.50 55.80
CA PHE A 2 -16.97 52.25 54.99
C PHE A 2 -15.63 52.00 54.31
N GLY A 3 -14.97 50.91 54.72
CA GLY A 3 -13.74 50.43 54.10
C GLY A 3 -14.05 49.56 52.87
N ARG A 4 -13.57 49.98 51.69
CA ARG A 4 -13.65 49.18 50.42
C ARG A 4 -12.43 48.26 50.32
N HIS A 5 -12.66 46.97 50.36
CA HIS A 5 -11.66 45.95 50.01
C HIS A 5 -11.61 45.77 48.48
N ILE A 6 -10.46 46.08 47.88
CA ILE A 6 -10.18 45.80 46.47
C ILE A 6 -9.55 44.41 46.40
N ALA A 7 -10.26 43.45 45.79
CA ALA A 7 -9.73 42.13 45.48
C ALA A 7 -8.96 42.20 44.16
N ALA A 8 -7.66 41.94 44.22
CA ALA A 8 -6.84 41.78 43.02
C ALA A 8 -7.00 40.35 42.45
N VAL A 9 -7.50 40.23 41.23
CA VAL A 9 -7.58 38.97 40.48
C VAL A 9 -6.27 38.81 39.73
N LEU A 10 -5.46 37.80 40.14
CA LEU A 10 -4.27 37.35 39.42
C LEU A 10 -4.71 36.41 38.29
N ALA A 11 -4.59 36.85 37.04
CA ALA A 11 -4.76 36.02 35.87
C ALA A 11 -3.48 35.19 35.66
N VAL A 12 -3.55 33.88 35.88
CA VAL A 12 -2.47 32.95 35.56
C VAL A 12 -2.62 32.55 34.07
N GLY A 13 -1.78 33.16 33.23
CA GLY A 13 -1.69 32.77 31.82
C GLY A 13 -1.01 31.42 31.67
N ALA A 14 -1.75 30.42 31.19
CA ALA A 14 -1.18 29.11 30.81
C ALA A 14 -0.41 29.28 29.48
N LEU A 15 0.91 29.24 29.54
CA LEU A 15 1.77 29.10 28.36
C LEU A 15 1.67 27.66 27.87
N ALA A 16 0.98 27.43 26.74
CA ALA A 16 1.00 26.16 26.05
C ALA A 16 2.38 25.97 25.40
N LEU A 17 3.20 25.07 25.95
CA LEU A 17 4.44 24.62 25.34
C LEU A 17 4.10 23.80 24.10
N VAL A 18 4.18 24.39 22.92
CA VAL A 18 4.21 23.68 21.64
C VAL A 18 5.59 23.04 21.52
N GLY A 19 5.68 21.76 21.89
CA GLY A 19 6.88 20.96 21.65
C GLY A 19 7.16 20.84 20.15
N PRO A 20 8.44 20.71 19.73
CA PRO A 20 8.77 20.51 18.33
C PRO A 20 8.12 19.23 17.83
N LEU A 21 7.42 19.29 16.70
CA LEU A 21 6.98 18.13 15.93
C LEU A 21 8.24 17.33 15.55
N GLN A 22 8.46 16.22 16.23
CA GLN A 22 9.49 15.27 15.82
C GLN A 22 9.08 14.70 14.47
N SER A 23 9.84 15.05 13.43
CA SER A 23 9.77 14.37 12.15
C SER A 23 10.05 12.89 12.40
N ALA A 24 9.08 12.03 12.14
CA ALA A 24 9.31 10.59 12.18
C ALA A 24 10.41 10.27 11.15
N THR A 25 11.57 9.81 11.65
CA THR A 25 12.61 9.29 10.77
C THR A 25 12.10 7.99 10.19
N ALA A 26 11.98 7.93 8.86
CA ALA A 26 11.60 6.71 8.16
C ALA A 26 12.46 5.52 8.61
N ALA A 27 11.85 4.35 8.74
CA ALA A 27 12.57 3.14 9.09
C ALA A 27 13.69 2.86 8.07
N PRO A 28 14.91 2.48 8.50
CA PRO A 28 15.97 2.07 7.59
C PRO A 28 15.49 0.96 6.66
N THR A 29 15.82 1.06 5.36
CA THR A 29 15.49 0.04 4.37
C THR A 29 16.72 -0.37 3.59
N ASP A 30 16.82 -1.68 3.27
CA ASP A 30 17.90 -2.24 2.45
C ASP A 30 17.68 -1.99 0.94
N CYS A 31 16.51 -1.46 0.55
CA CYS A 31 16.14 -1.24 -0.85
C CYS A 31 15.50 0.14 -1.09
N PRO A 32 16.22 1.24 -0.81
CA PRO A 32 15.69 2.61 -0.93
C PRO A 32 15.23 2.98 -2.35
N GLN A 33 15.74 2.30 -3.36
CA GLN A 33 15.40 2.54 -4.79
C GLN A 33 13.94 2.30 -5.13
N HIS A 34 13.17 1.60 -4.29
CA HIS A 34 11.74 1.33 -4.52
C HIS A 34 10.82 2.37 -3.91
N PHE A 35 11.36 3.32 -3.15
CA PHE A 35 10.59 4.26 -2.36
C PHE A 35 10.86 5.70 -2.77
N LEU A 36 9.83 6.54 -2.66
CA LEU A 36 9.98 7.98 -2.80
C LEU A 36 11.01 8.50 -1.77
N ASP A 37 12.01 9.23 -2.24
CA ASP A 37 13.12 9.75 -1.42
C ASP A 37 13.81 8.68 -0.55
N GLY A 38 13.74 7.41 -0.96
CA GLY A 38 14.29 6.29 -0.22
C GLY A 38 13.53 5.95 1.08
N GLN A 39 12.35 6.52 1.30
CA GLN A 39 11.59 6.37 2.54
C GLN A 39 10.48 5.32 2.38
N ALA A 40 10.65 4.18 3.06
CA ALA A 40 9.63 3.13 3.08
C ALA A 40 8.32 3.62 3.75
N PRO A 41 7.14 3.11 3.33
CA PRO A 41 5.90 3.34 4.06
C PRO A 41 6.02 2.98 5.53
N ASP A 42 5.46 3.81 6.42
CA ASP A 42 5.56 3.65 7.88
C ASP A 42 4.21 3.30 8.51
N LEU A 43 4.26 2.54 9.61
CA LEU A 43 3.07 2.12 10.37
C LEU A 43 2.71 3.17 11.42
N VAL A 44 1.71 4.00 11.13
CA VAL A 44 1.17 4.98 12.08
C VAL A 44 0.34 4.27 13.17
N ARG A 45 -0.39 3.21 12.78
CA ARG A 45 -1.17 2.40 13.73
C ARG A 45 -0.29 1.30 14.31
N GLN A 46 0.17 1.46 15.54
CA GLN A 46 1.06 0.53 16.22
C GLN A 46 0.53 -0.92 16.28
N ALA A 47 -0.78 -1.12 16.31
CA ALA A 47 -1.37 -2.46 16.30
C ALA A 47 -1.07 -3.29 15.03
N LEU A 48 -0.61 -2.66 13.95
CA LEU A 48 -0.21 -3.33 12.71
C LEU A 48 1.22 -3.89 12.78
N SER A 49 2.05 -3.47 13.74
CA SER A 49 3.48 -3.84 13.80
C SER A 49 3.75 -5.28 14.26
N ALA A 50 2.72 -5.98 14.78
CA ALA A 50 2.90 -7.33 15.27
C ALA A 50 3.28 -8.30 14.13
N LYS A 51 4.39 -9.03 14.32
CA LYS A 51 4.91 -10.04 13.39
C LYS A 51 5.16 -9.49 11.97
N THR A 52 5.58 -8.23 11.85
CA THR A 52 5.94 -7.65 10.55
C THR A 52 7.36 -7.97 10.17
N ARG A 53 7.59 -8.20 8.85
CA ARG A 53 8.89 -8.47 8.26
C ARG A 53 9.04 -7.71 6.96
N PRO A 54 10.01 -6.78 6.84
CA PRO A 54 10.32 -6.15 5.57
C PRO A 54 11.01 -7.18 4.66
N ILE A 55 10.65 -7.17 3.38
CA ILE A 55 11.29 -8.01 2.36
C ILE A 55 11.62 -7.13 1.16
N CYS A 56 12.90 -7.16 0.76
CA CYS A 56 13.40 -6.53 -0.44
C CYS A 56 13.53 -7.54 -1.56
N TYR A 57 12.86 -7.29 -2.67
CA TYR A 57 13.02 -8.02 -3.91
C TYR A 57 13.74 -7.15 -4.95
N SER A 58 14.13 -7.73 -6.05
CA SER A 58 14.93 -7.04 -7.08
C SER A 58 14.23 -5.85 -7.73
N ALA A 59 12.88 -5.87 -7.82
CA ALA A 59 12.09 -4.83 -8.49
C ALA A 59 11.01 -4.19 -7.60
N TYR A 60 10.84 -4.62 -6.37
CA TYR A 60 9.88 -4.06 -5.42
C TYR A 60 10.26 -4.45 -3.99
N ALA A 61 9.62 -3.81 -3.02
CA ALA A 61 9.73 -4.18 -1.61
C ALA A 61 8.36 -4.27 -0.97
N LEU A 62 8.24 -5.03 0.11
CA LEU A 62 6.99 -5.14 0.86
C LEU A 62 7.23 -5.23 2.37
N LEU A 63 6.18 -4.96 3.15
CA LEU A 63 6.11 -5.28 4.56
C LEU A 63 5.10 -6.40 4.76
N HIS A 64 5.60 -7.60 5.06
CA HIS A 64 4.76 -8.75 5.35
C HIS A 64 4.20 -8.69 6.77
N SER A 65 2.98 -9.18 6.98
CA SER A 65 2.38 -9.40 8.28
C SER A 65 2.11 -10.89 8.51
N GLY A 66 2.80 -11.48 9.49
CA GLY A 66 2.54 -12.85 9.94
C GLY A 66 1.17 -13.03 10.61
N VAL A 67 0.51 -11.95 11.01
CA VAL A 67 -0.85 -11.98 11.57
C VAL A 67 -1.90 -12.23 10.49
N SER A 68 -1.83 -11.48 9.37
CA SER A 68 -2.73 -11.64 8.24
C SER A 68 -2.24 -12.67 7.23
N ARG A 69 -0.93 -12.97 7.21
CA ARG A 69 -0.21 -13.75 6.21
C ARG A 69 -0.31 -13.16 4.80
N THR A 70 -0.33 -11.83 4.75
CA THR A 70 -0.39 -11.01 3.55
C THR A 70 0.57 -9.84 3.70
N PRO A 71 0.93 -9.14 2.61
CA PRO A 71 1.61 -7.86 2.77
C PRO A 71 0.66 -6.83 3.39
N LEU A 72 1.18 -5.92 4.22
CA LEU A 72 0.49 -4.69 4.61
C LEU A 72 0.59 -3.64 3.52
N TRP A 73 1.72 -3.62 2.84
CA TRP A 73 1.96 -2.84 1.63
C TRP A 73 3.04 -3.51 0.77
N SER A 74 3.02 -3.21 -0.52
CA SER A 74 4.05 -3.52 -1.50
C SER A 74 4.34 -2.25 -2.28
N ALA A 75 5.62 -1.88 -2.42
CA ALA A 75 6.05 -0.62 -3.02
C ALA A 75 6.97 -0.86 -4.20
N GLU A 76 6.78 -0.08 -5.26
CA GLU A 76 7.58 -0.17 -6.48
C GLU A 76 7.78 1.21 -7.12
N HIS A 77 8.96 1.39 -7.73
CA HIS A 77 9.28 2.53 -8.56
C HIS A 77 9.15 2.11 -10.02
N LEU A 78 8.11 2.61 -10.70
CA LEU A 78 7.85 2.34 -12.11
C LEU A 78 8.53 3.39 -12.96
N THR A 79 9.41 2.97 -13.87
CA THR A 79 10.04 3.84 -14.88
C THR A 79 9.71 3.38 -16.28
N THR A 80 9.83 4.26 -17.27
CA THR A 80 9.61 3.93 -18.67
C THR A 80 10.47 2.74 -19.12
N ASP A 81 11.76 2.72 -18.75
CA ASP A 81 12.68 1.66 -19.13
C ASP A 81 12.32 0.32 -18.49
N ARG A 82 11.97 0.33 -17.20
CA ARG A 82 11.49 -0.86 -16.51
C ARG A 82 10.26 -1.44 -17.18
N LEU A 83 9.28 -0.60 -17.53
CA LEU A 83 8.04 -1.04 -18.16
C LEU A 83 8.24 -1.46 -19.63
N ALA A 84 9.21 -0.86 -20.35
CA ALA A 84 9.60 -1.34 -21.67
C ALA A 84 10.16 -2.76 -21.59
N ALA A 85 11.07 -3.03 -20.67
CA ALA A 85 11.60 -4.37 -20.44
C ALA A 85 10.50 -5.38 -19.99
N ALA A 86 9.58 -4.94 -19.12
CA ALA A 86 8.48 -5.78 -18.64
C ALA A 86 7.51 -6.22 -19.76
N ARG A 87 7.30 -5.38 -20.79
CA ARG A 87 6.45 -5.71 -21.94
C ARG A 87 6.98 -6.88 -22.79
N GLU A 88 8.29 -7.08 -22.80
CA GLU A 88 8.94 -8.19 -23.49
C GLU A 88 8.85 -9.52 -22.73
N MET A 89 8.45 -9.46 -21.45
CA MET A 89 8.38 -10.64 -20.61
C MET A 89 7.13 -11.48 -20.88
N LYS A 90 7.33 -12.76 -21.12
CA LYS A 90 6.23 -13.74 -21.12
C LYS A 90 5.91 -14.14 -19.69
N ARG A 91 4.64 -14.00 -19.30
CA ARG A 91 4.17 -14.37 -17.97
C ARG A 91 4.35 -15.88 -17.74
N LYS A 92 5.02 -16.23 -16.63
CA LYS A 92 5.13 -17.60 -16.10
C LYS A 92 4.57 -17.64 -14.68
N ASN A 93 3.50 -18.38 -14.47
CA ASN A 93 2.87 -18.51 -13.16
C ASN A 93 3.68 -19.45 -12.27
N THR A 94 4.51 -18.89 -11.40
CA THR A 94 5.41 -19.63 -10.50
C THR A 94 5.07 -19.38 -9.03
N PHE A 95 3.78 -19.36 -8.67
CA PHE A 95 3.35 -19.13 -7.30
C PHE A 95 4.04 -20.06 -6.31
N HIS A 96 4.59 -19.49 -5.24
CA HIS A 96 5.32 -20.22 -4.21
C HIS A 96 5.21 -19.53 -2.85
N PRO A 97 5.26 -20.27 -1.73
CA PRO A 97 5.45 -19.69 -0.41
C PRO A 97 6.79 -18.97 -0.34
N ASP A 98 6.88 -17.86 0.41
CA ASP A 98 8.15 -17.18 0.59
C ASP A 98 9.08 -17.98 1.50
N PRO A 99 10.29 -18.35 1.04
CA PRO A 99 11.22 -19.16 1.84
C PRO A 99 11.82 -18.37 3.02
N ASN A 100 11.80 -17.04 2.98
CA ASN A 100 12.38 -16.19 4.02
C ASN A 100 11.40 -15.96 5.19
N LEU A 101 10.16 -16.43 5.08
CA LEU A 101 9.13 -16.29 6.11
C LEU A 101 8.93 -17.60 6.87
N PRO A 102 8.73 -17.54 8.21
CA PRO A 102 8.38 -18.69 9.01
C PRO A 102 7.10 -19.38 8.48
N PRO A 103 7.03 -20.72 8.45
CA PRO A 103 5.86 -21.46 7.94
C PRO A 103 4.55 -21.13 8.64
N ASP A 104 4.58 -20.79 9.93
CA ASP A 104 3.41 -20.38 10.71
C ASP A 104 2.98 -18.92 10.49
N GLU A 105 3.81 -18.11 9.84
CA GLU A 105 3.56 -16.69 9.56
C GLU A 105 3.33 -16.40 8.06
N ARG A 106 3.52 -17.36 7.16
CA ARG A 106 3.34 -17.18 5.72
C ARG A 106 2.09 -17.87 5.19
N ALA A 107 1.63 -17.45 4.01
CA ALA A 107 0.62 -18.17 3.24
C ALA A 107 1.26 -19.35 2.50
N GLU A 108 0.49 -20.42 2.33
CA GLU A 108 0.84 -21.62 1.57
C GLU A 108 -0.10 -21.75 0.35
N LEU A 109 0.32 -22.52 -0.67
CA LEU A 109 -0.50 -22.73 -1.86
C LEU A 109 -1.85 -23.38 -1.56
N ASP A 110 -1.88 -24.27 -0.57
CA ASP A 110 -3.08 -24.97 -0.14
C ASP A 110 -4.09 -24.03 0.58
N ASP A 111 -3.63 -22.88 1.12
CA ASP A 111 -4.55 -21.90 1.70
C ASP A 111 -5.51 -21.33 0.64
N TYR A 112 -5.07 -21.23 -0.61
CA TYR A 112 -5.88 -20.70 -1.72
C TYR A 112 -6.66 -21.74 -2.49
N LYS A 113 -6.31 -23.03 -2.34
CA LYS A 113 -6.94 -24.12 -3.07
C LYS A 113 -8.39 -24.29 -2.66
N GLY A 114 -9.31 -24.11 -3.61
CA GLY A 114 -10.75 -24.24 -3.35
C GLY A 114 -11.35 -23.11 -2.50
N SER A 115 -10.60 -22.07 -2.18
CA SER A 115 -11.05 -20.94 -1.33
C SER A 115 -12.08 -20.02 -2.01
N GLY A 116 -12.21 -20.07 -3.34
CA GLY A 116 -13.04 -19.11 -4.09
C GLY A 116 -12.34 -17.79 -4.41
N PHE A 117 -11.16 -17.53 -3.81
CA PHE A 117 -10.36 -16.32 -4.04
C PHE A 117 -9.18 -16.58 -4.98
N ASP A 118 -8.80 -15.55 -5.72
CA ASP A 118 -7.57 -15.52 -6.49
C ASP A 118 -6.38 -15.12 -5.59
N ARG A 119 -5.17 -15.52 -5.99
CA ARG A 119 -3.91 -14.98 -5.48
C ARG A 119 -3.68 -13.63 -6.15
N GLY A 120 -4.21 -12.57 -5.54
CA GLY A 120 -4.14 -11.22 -6.09
C GLY A 120 -2.80 -10.54 -5.79
N HIS A 121 -2.10 -10.10 -6.83
CA HIS A 121 -0.82 -9.42 -6.70
C HIS A 121 -0.97 -8.02 -6.11
N MET A 122 -0.01 -7.63 -5.29
CA MET A 122 0.15 -6.22 -4.90
C MET A 122 1.13 -5.52 -5.86
N SER A 123 2.34 -6.04 -6.06
CA SER A 123 3.22 -5.66 -7.17
C SER A 123 3.03 -6.67 -8.30
N PRO A 124 2.42 -6.28 -9.44
CA PRO A 124 1.98 -7.23 -10.46
C PRO A 124 3.13 -7.74 -11.33
N SER A 125 3.02 -8.98 -11.79
CA SER A 125 4.03 -9.60 -12.66
C SER A 125 4.22 -8.86 -14.00
N GLY A 126 3.24 -8.07 -14.43
CA GLY A 126 3.33 -7.23 -15.63
C GLY A 126 4.23 -6.02 -15.50
N ASP A 127 4.72 -5.70 -14.29
CA ASP A 127 5.60 -4.57 -14.01
C ASP A 127 7.06 -5.05 -13.82
N MET A 128 7.32 -6.36 -13.98
CA MET A 128 8.61 -6.98 -13.68
C MET A 128 9.52 -7.03 -14.90
N PRO A 129 10.71 -6.40 -14.86
CA PRO A 129 11.56 -6.19 -16.03
C PRO A 129 12.36 -7.41 -16.49
N ASN A 130 12.42 -8.48 -15.69
CA ASN A 130 13.18 -9.69 -15.98
C ASN A 130 12.60 -10.91 -15.31
N ALA A 131 13.15 -12.08 -15.64
CA ALA A 131 12.64 -13.39 -15.17
C ALA A 131 12.76 -13.56 -13.64
N GLN A 132 13.81 -13.04 -13.02
CA GLN A 132 13.99 -13.09 -11.57
C GLN A 132 12.91 -12.26 -10.87
N ALA A 133 12.77 -10.98 -11.24
CA ALA A 133 11.76 -10.10 -10.67
C ALA A 133 10.34 -10.67 -10.88
N GLN A 134 10.09 -11.28 -12.06
CA GLN A 134 8.80 -11.91 -12.33
C GLN A 134 8.59 -13.12 -11.41
N HIS A 135 9.59 -13.98 -11.20
CA HIS A 135 9.50 -15.09 -10.25
C HIS A 135 9.23 -14.58 -8.83
N GLU A 136 9.99 -13.59 -8.37
CA GLU A 136 9.82 -12.95 -7.06
C GLU A 136 8.40 -12.39 -6.87
N SER A 137 7.80 -11.79 -7.93
CA SER A 137 6.45 -11.25 -7.84
C SER A 137 5.38 -12.32 -7.58
N PHE A 138 5.66 -13.59 -7.86
CA PHE A 138 4.77 -14.73 -7.56
C PHE A 138 4.93 -15.31 -6.15
N SER A 139 5.80 -14.74 -5.30
CA SER A 139 5.82 -15.06 -3.87
C SER A 139 4.46 -14.79 -3.24
N LEU A 140 3.95 -15.74 -2.44
CA LEU A 140 2.69 -15.55 -1.69
C LEU A 140 2.79 -14.42 -0.66
N ALA A 141 4.00 -13.97 -0.30
CA ALA A 141 4.19 -12.76 0.50
C ALA A 141 3.68 -11.48 -0.19
N ASN A 142 3.60 -11.49 -1.54
CA ASN A 142 3.08 -10.40 -2.37
C ASN A 142 1.58 -10.54 -2.71
N MET A 143 0.90 -11.53 -2.13
CA MET A 143 -0.48 -11.87 -2.47
C MET A 143 -1.46 -11.55 -1.37
N ILE A 144 -2.68 -11.17 -1.79
CA ILE A 144 -3.85 -11.15 -0.93
C ILE A 144 -4.94 -12.04 -1.51
N PRO A 145 -5.84 -12.62 -0.68
CA PRO A 145 -7.06 -13.22 -1.20
C PRO A 145 -7.92 -12.13 -1.85
N GLN A 146 -8.04 -12.16 -3.19
CA GLN A 146 -8.87 -11.23 -3.95
C GLN A 146 -10.09 -11.92 -4.54
N ASN A 147 -11.26 -11.27 -4.48
CA ASN A 147 -12.42 -11.71 -5.23
C ASN A 147 -12.04 -11.86 -6.71
N ARG A 148 -12.35 -13.02 -7.29
CA ARG A 148 -11.91 -13.39 -8.65
C ARG A 148 -12.31 -12.36 -9.71
N ARG A 149 -13.57 -11.91 -9.70
CA ARG A 149 -14.04 -10.98 -10.73
C ARG A 149 -13.47 -9.57 -10.53
N MET A 150 -13.36 -9.13 -9.27
CA MET A 150 -12.69 -7.88 -8.95
C MET A 150 -11.24 -7.91 -9.44
N ASN A 151 -10.48 -8.96 -9.11
CA ASN A 151 -9.08 -9.12 -9.50
C ASN A 151 -8.89 -9.13 -11.03
N GLN A 152 -9.67 -9.94 -11.73
CA GLN A 152 -9.51 -10.18 -13.17
C GLN A 152 -10.09 -9.08 -14.05
N ILE A 153 -10.88 -8.16 -13.51
CA ILE A 153 -11.53 -7.08 -14.27
C ILE A 153 -11.02 -5.73 -13.81
N ILE A 154 -11.62 -5.17 -12.75
CA ILE A 154 -11.34 -3.77 -12.40
C ILE A 154 -9.92 -3.57 -11.86
N TRP A 155 -9.38 -4.54 -11.10
CA TRP A 155 -8.03 -4.45 -10.56
C TRP A 155 -6.97 -4.52 -11.68
N GLU A 156 -7.12 -5.47 -12.61
CA GLU A 156 -6.27 -5.55 -13.81
C GLU A 156 -6.31 -4.27 -14.65
N GLN A 157 -7.49 -3.66 -14.80
CA GLN A 157 -7.62 -2.39 -15.51
C GLN A 157 -6.93 -1.22 -14.78
N ILE A 158 -6.97 -1.17 -13.45
CA ILE A 158 -6.25 -0.21 -12.62
C ILE A 158 -4.74 -0.39 -12.80
N GLU A 159 -4.25 -1.63 -12.73
CA GLU A 159 -2.84 -1.94 -12.96
C GLU A 159 -2.39 -1.50 -14.37
N SER A 160 -3.17 -1.81 -15.38
CA SER A 160 -2.90 -1.41 -16.76
C SER A 160 -2.89 0.11 -16.94
N ALA A 161 -3.88 0.81 -16.37
CA ALA A 161 -3.96 2.27 -16.39
C ALA A 161 -2.78 2.93 -15.68
N THR A 162 -2.31 2.33 -14.58
CA THR A 162 -1.13 2.80 -13.83
C THR A 162 0.15 2.63 -14.65
N ARG A 163 0.36 1.49 -15.31
CA ARG A 163 1.49 1.27 -16.24
C ARG A 163 1.50 2.28 -17.38
N ASP A 164 0.36 2.45 -18.04
CA ASP A 164 0.25 3.41 -19.14
C ASP A 164 0.47 4.85 -18.66
N TYR A 165 0.09 5.15 -17.43
CA TYR A 165 0.35 6.45 -16.83
C TYR A 165 1.85 6.62 -16.53
N ALA A 166 2.52 5.62 -15.96
CA ALA A 166 3.96 5.68 -15.71
C ALA A 166 4.77 5.92 -16.99
N VAL A 167 4.40 5.26 -18.09
CA VAL A 167 5.05 5.48 -19.40
C VAL A 167 4.87 6.92 -19.89
N ARG A 168 3.71 7.53 -19.69
CA ARG A 168 3.45 8.92 -20.10
C ARG A 168 4.10 9.96 -19.20
N SER A 169 4.20 9.66 -17.91
CA SER A 169 4.78 10.56 -16.88
C SER A 169 6.30 10.45 -16.78
N GLY A 170 6.88 9.36 -17.32
CA GLY A 170 8.30 9.02 -17.19
C GLY A 170 8.57 8.08 -16.02
N GLU A 171 8.04 8.40 -14.86
CA GLU A 171 8.14 7.58 -13.65
C GLU A 171 6.95 7.77 -12.71
N LEU A 172 6.69 6.77 -11.86
CA LEU A 172 5.73 6.84 -10.75
C LEU A 172 6.27 6.04 -9.57
N TYR A 173 5.98 6.51 -8.36
CA TYR A 173 6.08 5.68 -7.14
C TYR A 173 4.71 5.14 -6.80
N VAL A 174 4.65 3.82 -6.57
CA VAL A 174 3.38 3.11 -6.35
C VAL A 174 3.47 2.32 -5.05
N VAL A 175 2.46 2.48 -4.20
CA VAL A 175 2.28 1.66 -3.00
C VAL A 175 0.92 0.99 -3.08
N THR A 176 0.91 -0.33 -3.02
CA THR A 176 -0.29 -1.16 -3.15
C THR A 176 -0.48 -1.98 -1.88
N GLY A 177 -1.69 -2.15 -1.41
CA GLY A 177 -1.92 -2.96 -0.22
C GLY A 177 -3.39 -3.28 0.06
N PRO A 178 -3.65 -4.16 1.03
CA PRO A 178 -4.98 -4.43 1.54
C PRO A 178 -5.48 -3.34 2.49
N ILE A 179 -6.80 -3.25 2.60
CA ILE A 179 -7.46 -2.51 3.68
C ILE A 179 -8.25 -3.49 4.53
N TYR A 180 -7.97 -3.48 5.81
CA TYR A 180 -8.72 -4.18 6.85
C TYR A 180 -9.57 -3.16 7.60
N GLN A 181 -10.81 -2.95 7.11
CA GLN A 181 -11.70 -1.93 7.65
C GLN A 181 -12.03 -2.21 9.13
N ARG A 182 -11.88 -1.19 9.96
CA ARG A 182 -12.16 -1.32 11.41
C ARG A 182 -13.62 -1.69 11.66
N GLY A 183 -13.84 -2.61 12.61
CA GLY A 183 -15.18 -3.08 12.96
C GLY A 183 -15.73 -4.17 12.04
N ALA A 184 -15.04 -4.49 10.93
CA ALA A 184 -15.44 -5.61 10.09
C ALA A 184 -15.05 -6.96 10.73
N THR A 185 -15.87 -7.98 10.48
CA THR A 185 -15.49 -9.38 10.72
C THR A 185 -14.73 -9.87 9.50
N PHE A 186 -13.54 -10.45 9.71
CA PHE A 186 -12.71 -10.93 8.62
C PHE A 186 -12.87 -12.43 8.41
N GLU A 187 -13.19 -12.78 7.16
CA GLU A 187 -13.05 -14.14 6.66
C GLU A 187 -11.58 -14.56 6.64
N ARG A 188 -11.33 -15.85 6.78
CA ARG A 188 -10.00 -16.45 6.62
C ARG A 188 -10.08 -17.63 5.66
N ILE A 189 -9.34 -17.58 4.58
CA ILE A 189 -9.20 -18.74 3.71
C ILE A 189 -8.36 -19.79 4.45
N ASN A 190 -8.81 -21.05 4.37
CA ASN A 190 -8.24 -22.19 5.10
C ASN A 190 -8.06 -21.92 6.63
N GLY A 191 -8.88 -21.06 7.21
CA GLY A 191 -8.76 -20.64 8.63
C GLY A 191 -7.49 -19.84 8.95
N ARG A 192 -6.66 -19.51 7.96
CA ARG A 192 -5.30 -18.95 8.15
C ARG A 192 -5.12 -17.54 7.60
N VAL A 193 -5.30 -17.34 6.31
CA VAL A 193 -5.00 -16.06 5.63
C VAL A 193 -6.21 -15.13 5.68
N ILE A 194 -6.04 -13.93 6.21
CA ILE A 194 -7.14 -12.98 6.35
C ILE A 194 -7.51 -12.40 4.97
N VAL A 195 -8.82 -12.41 4.68
CA VAL A 195 -9.39 -11.75 3.49
C VAL A 195 -9.58 -10.26 3.80
N PRO A 196 -8.95 -9.34 3.06
CA PRO A 196 -9.14 -7.91 3.25
C PRO A 196 -10.51 -7.45 2.74
N THR A 197 -11.03 -6.36 3.29
CA THR A 197 -12.29 -5.76 2.83
C THR A 197 -12.14 -4.98 1.54
N HIS A 198 -10.96 -4.40 1.29
CA HIS A 198 -10.63 -3.64 0.09
C HIS A 198 -9.16 -3.83 -0.29
N ALA A 199 -8.82 -3.45 -1.51
CA ALA A 199 -7.45 -3.23 -1.96
C ALA A 199 -7.27 -1.76 -2.36
N PHE A 200 -6.08 -1.22 -2.15
CA PHE A 200 -5.71 0.12 -2.62
C PHE A 200 -4.47 0.10 -3.51
N LYS A 201 -4.35 1.08 -4.39
CA LYS A 201 -3.16 1.39 -5.16
C LYS A 201 -2.93 2.90 -5.12
N ALA A 202 -1.99 3.32 -4.26
CA ALA A 202 -1.56 4.71 -4.14
C ALA A 202 -0.48 5.01 -5.17
N VAL A 203 -0.59 6.15 -5.83
CA VAL A 203 0.29 6.59 -6.92
C VAL A 203 0.77 8.00 -6.61
N TYR A 204 2.08 8.21 -6.67
CA TYR A 204 2.70 9.53 -6.67
C TYR A 204 3.38 9.80 -8.00
N ASP A 205 3.10 10.95 -8.58
CA ASP A 205 3.70 11.46 -9.82
C ASP A 205 4.70 12.59 -9.48
N PRO A 206 6.02 12.34 -9.59
CA PRO A 206 7.04 13.35 -9.29
C PRO A 206 6.96 14.57 -10.20
N ALA A 207 6.59 14.40 -11.48
CA ALA A 207 6.48 15.50 -12.43
C ALA A 207 5.35 16.48 -12.07
N LYS A 208 4.27 15.96 -11.48
CA LYS A 208 3.13 16.76 -11.00
C LYS A 208 3.23 17.15 -9.53
N ARG A 209 4.14 16.53 -8.77
CA ARG A 209 4.21 16.63 -7.30
C ARG A 209 2.87 16.37 -6.63
N ALA A 210 2.13 15.38 -7.13
CA ALA A 210 0.77 15.07 -6.71
C ALA A 210 0.57 13.58 -6.54
N ALA A 211 -0.35 13.21 -5.65
CA ALA A 211 -0.65 11.83 -5.35
C ALA A 211 -2.16 11.57 -5.26
N GLY A 212 -2.54 10.32 -5.46
CA GLY A 212 -3.90 9.85 -5.28
C GLY A 212 -3.94 8.34 -5.13
N ALA A 213 -5.04 7.78 -4.70
CA ALA A 213 -5.16 6.35 -4.51
C ALA A 213 -6.47 5.80 -5.09
N TYR A 214 -6.37 4.74 -5.90
CA TYR A 214 -7.51 3.90 -6.20
C TYR A 214 -7.84 3.03 -4.99
N VAL A 215 -9.12 2.86 -4.71
CA VAL A 215 -9.63 1.93 -3.70
C VAL A 215 -10.78 1.13 -4.29
N VAL A 216 -10.73 -0.18 -4.14
CA VAL A 216 -11.73 -1.12 -4.64
C VAL A 216 -12.16 -2.04 -3.52
N GLU A 217 -13.46 -2.22 -3.33
CA GLU A 217 -14.00 -3.21 -2.40
C GLU A 217 -13.71 -4.63 -2.91
N ASN A 218 -13.32 -5.53 -2.02
CA ASN A 218 -12.90 -6.90 -2.38
C ASN A 218 -14.08 -7.86 -2.56
N ILE A 219 -15.01 -7.48 -3.41
CA ILE A 219 -16.23 -8.22 -3.79
C ILE A 219 -16.36 -8.27 -5.33
N ASP A 220 -17.39 -8.92 -5.85
CA ASP A 220 -17.71 -8.87 -7.29
C ASP A 220 -18.20 -7.45 -7.66
N THR A 221 -17.27 -6.60 -8.06
CA THR A 221 -17.57 -5.21 -8.42
C THR A 221 -16.66 -4.73 -9.56
N LYS A 222 -17.15 -3.72 -10.30
CA LYS A 222 -16.35 -2.89 -11.21
C LYS A 222 -16.20 -1.46 -10.70
N ALA A 223 -16.81 -1.15 -9.54
CA ALA A 223 -16.72 0.18 -8.94
C ALA A 223 -15.36 0.38 -8.27
N PHE A 224 -14.87 1.60 -8.36
CA PHE A 224 -13.68 2.05 -7.64
C PHE A 224 -13.90 3.47 -7.15
N LYS A 225 -13.12 3.88 -6.16
CA LYS A 225 -13.03 5.26 -5.68
C LYS A 225 -11.62 5.77 -5.90
N VAL A 226 -11.49 7.07 -6.07
CA VAL A 226 -10.21 7.77 -5.95
C VAL A 226 -10.28 8.63 -4.71
N MET A 227 -9.27 8.54 -3.84
CA MET A 227 -9.19 9.31 -2.61
C MET A 227 -7.82 9.96 -2.45
N SER A 228 -7.73 10.93 -1.56
CA SER A 228 -6.48 11.56 -1.19
C SER A 228 -5.59 10.59 -0.38
N ILE A 229 -4.28 10.87 -0.35
CA ILE A 229 -3.35 10.08 0.47
C ILE A 229 -3.67 10.24 1.96
N ALA A 230 -4.09 11.43 2.39
CA ALA A 230 -4.48 11.65 3.79
C ALA A 230 -5.68 10.79 4.21
N GLU A 231 -6.71 10.67 3.37
CA GLU A 231 -7.86 9.79 3.62
C GLU A 231 -7.43 8.30 3.66
N LEU A 232 -6.55 7.89 2.73
CA LEU A 232 -6.03 6.53 2.71
C LEU A 232 -5.22 6.21 3.97
N GLU A 233 -4.33 7.12 4.42
CA GLU A 233 -3.52 6.96 5.62
C GLU A 233 -4.39 6.85 6.89
N GLN A 234 -5.48 7.64 6.99
CA GLN A 234 -6.47 7.52 8.08
C GLN A 234 -7.18 6.16 8.07
N LEU A 235 -7.54 5.68 6.89
CA LEU A 235 -8.26 4.42 6.71
C LEU A 235 -7.36 3.21 7.04
N THR A 236 -6.13 3.21 6.54
CA THR A 236 -5.19 2.09 6.68
C THR A 236 -4.40 2.13 7.98
N GLY A 237 -4.05 3.32 8.48
CA GLY A 237 -3.08 3.52 9.55
C GLY A 237 -1.63 3.31 9.09
N ILE A 238 -1.37 3.51 7.79
CA ILE A 238 -0.06 3.41 7.14
C ILE A 238 0.23 4.76 6.47
N SER A 239 1.37 5.38 6.77
CA SER A 239 1.88 6.51 6.01
C SER A 239 2.52 5.98 4.73
N VAL A 240 1.79 6.04 3.61
CA VAL A 240 2.21 5.39 2.35
C VAL A 240 3.32 6.13 1.63
N PHE A 241 3.38 7.45 1.79
CA PHE A 241 4.45 8.31 1.29
C PHE A 241 4.92 9.25 2.41
N PRO A 242 5.79 8.79 3.34
CA PRO A 242 6.18 9.56 4.53
C PRO A 242 6.80 10.92 4.20
N GLY A 243 7.60 10.99 3.11
CA GLY A 243 8.28 12.22 2.68
C GLY A 243 7.36 13.29 2.05
N LEU A 244 6.10 12.97 1.74
CA LEU A 244 5.20 13.98 1.16
C LEU A 244 4.70 14.96 2.22
N PRO A 245 4.72 16.28 1.90
CA PRO A 245 4.16 17.28 2.79
C PRO A 245 2.63 17.15 2.89
N PRO A 246 2.02 17.58 4.01
CA PRO A 246 0.58 17.43 4.26
C PRO A 246 -0.32 17.98 3.16
N GLU A 247 0.04 19.09 2.54
CA GLU A 247 -0.72 19.69 1.45
C GLU A 247 -0.76 18.83 0.20
N ALA A 248 0.32 18.10 -0.12
CA ALA A 248 0.35 17.16 -1.23
C ALA A 248 -0.46 15.88 -0.96
N LYS A 249 -0.67 15.54 0.32
CA LYS A 249 -1.51 14.43 0.75
C LYS A 249 -2.99 14.78 0.83
N ALA A 250 -3.34 16.05 1.04
CA ALA A 250 -4.69 16.49 1.35
C ALA A 250 -5.68 16.38 0.18
N THR A 251 -5.18 16.52 -1.05
CA THR A 251 -6.02 16.52 -2.26
C THR A 251 -5.69 15.32 -3.15
N ALA A 252 -6.71 14.60 -3.57
CA ALA A 252 -6.53 13.49 -4.49
C ALA A 252 -6.12 13.99 -5.89
N MET A 253 -4.99 13.53 -6.40
CA MET A 253 -4.64 13.69 -7.81
C MET A 253 -5.66 12.95 -8.68
N ALA A 254 -6.06 13.57 -9.80
CA ALA A 254 -6.87 12.87 -10.80
C ALA A 254 -6.07 11.71 -11.41
N LEU A 255 -6.52 10.49 -11.16
CA LEU A 255 -5.93 9.28 -11.70
C LEU A 255 -6.62 8.86 -13.00
N PRO A 256 -5.91 8.19 -13.94
CA PRO A 256 -6.50 7.70 -15.17
C PRO A 256 -7.71 6.79 -14.91
N THR A 257 -8.78 6.96 -15.68
CA THR A 257 -9.93 6.05 -15.61
C THR A 257 -9.53 4.67 -16.13
N PRO A 258 -9.69 3.58 -15.34
CA PRO A 258 -9.46 2.22 -15.79
C PRO A 258 -10.33 1.88 -17.00
N LYS A 259 -9.76 1.22 -18.00
CA LYS A 259 -10.47 0.83 -19.23
C LYS A 259 -10.21 -0.63 -19.55
N PRO A 260 -11.17 -1.36 -20.14
CA PRO A 260 -10.92 -2.69 -20.68
C PRO A 260 -9.74 -2.66 -21.66
N ARG A 261 -8.89 -3.68 -21.63
CA ARG A 261 -7.90 -3.88 -22.68
C ARG A 261 -8.62 -4.09 -24.01
N ARG A 262 -8.15 -3.41 -25.05
CA ARG A 262 -8.60 -3.62 -26.42
C ARG A 262 -7.96 -4.86 -27.01
#